data_e240e016b6c9565482c8a48301cd6430
#
_entry.id   e240e016b6c9565482c8a48301cd6430
#
_cell.length_a   1.000
_cell.length_b   1.000
_cell.length_c   1.000
_cell.angle_alpha   90.00
_cell.angle_beta   90.00
_cell.angle_gamma   90.00
#
_symmetry.space_group_name_H-M   'P 1'
#
loop_
_entity.id
_entity.type
_entity.pdbx_description
1 polymer ?
#
loop_
_entity_poly.entity_id
_entity_poly.type
_entity_poly.pdbx_seq_one_letter_code
_entity_poly.pdbx_strand_id
1 'polypeptide(L)'
;MAIITTDNKHYRNIAAAIREKTGDEATYTPEKMPAGVAEVYDAGKQDERKEFWNNALMSESDWTRRFAGSAWNDNTFRPTKDLKPKGGSFQMFSGCKITDLAGILRECGVTLDVSGEDWRVDDMFSSATLLTTVPYLDLRNASWGNSTLNGLFYGCTALHTIEGLHLNEDGNTTWGSSTFLNCTALENLTIYGQNGQNGLNLSWSTKLTHDSLMSVINALQDKSGTGTPWMVTLGSVNLAKLTDAEKAIATQKGWTLA
;
A
#
# COMPACT_ATOMS: atom_id res chain seq x y z
N MET A 1 27.45 27.11 -28.24
CA MET A 1 26.76 26.00 -28.95
C MET A 1 27.85 25.01 -29.35
N ALA A 2 28.01 23.94 -28.57
CA ALA A 2 29.02 22.92 -28.89
C ALA A 2 28.45 22.05 -30.02
N ILE A 3 29.11 22.09 -31.17
CA ILE A 3 28.82 21.19 -32.29
C ILE A 3 29.36 19.82 -31.88
N ILE A 4 28.49 18.91 -31.48
CA ILE A 4 28.84 17.52 -31.29
C ILE A 4 28.99 16.92 -32.68
N THR A 5 30.21 16.84 -33.19
CA THR A 5 30.54 16.03 -34.36
C THR A 5 30.54 14.56 -33.94
N THR A 6 29.35 13.98 -33.78
CA THR A 6 29.21 12.54 -33.66
C THR A 6 29.26 11.95 -35.07
N ASP A 7 30.05 10.92 -35.22
CA ASP A 7 30.23 10.18 -36.46
C ASP A 7 28.85 9.63 -36.94
N ASN A 8 28.67 9.58 -38.25
CA ASN A 8 27.46 9.08 -38.90
C ASN A 8 27.02 7.68 -38.44
N LYS A 9 27.92 6.90 -37.91
CA LYS A 9 27.67 5.57 -37.34
C LYS A 9 26.83 5.64 -36.06
N HIS A 10 27.08 6.63 -35.21
CA HIS A 10 26.34 6.84 -33.97
C HIS A 10 24.88 7.20 -34.27
N TYR A 11 24.63 8.13 -35.19
CA TYR A 11 23.27 8.49 -35.62
C TYR A 11 22.51 7.32 -36.28
N ARG A 12 23.20 6.48 -37.06
CA ARG A 12 22.60 5.28 -37.66
C ARG A 12 22.20 4.26 -36.59
N ASN A 13 23.01 4.09 -35.56
CA ASN A 13 22.71 3.18 -34.45
C ASN A 13 21.50 3.67 -33.64
N ILE A 14 21.42 4.98 -33.37
CA ILE A 14 20.25 5.58 -32.69
C ILE A 14 18.99 5.41 -33.54
N ALA A 15 19.04 5.72 -34.84
CA ALA A 15 17.90 5.56 -35.74
C ALA A 15 17.46 4.09 -35.90
N ALA A 16 18.40 3.14 -35.84
CA ALA A 16 18.10 1.72 -35.85
C ALA A 16 17.41 1.29 -34.55
N ALA A 17 17.91 1.76 -33.40
CA ALA A 17 17.30 1.49 -32.10
C ALA A 17 15.89 2.09 -31.98
N ILE A 18 15.64 3.28 -32.54
CA ILE A 18 14.32 3.89 -32.57
C ILE A 18 13.36 3.00 -33.39
N ARG A 19 13.76 2.59 -34.60
CA ARG A 19 12.92 1.73 -35.45
C ARG A 19 12.61 0.38 -34.81
N GLU A 20 13.60 -0.22 -34.18
CA GLU A 20 13.42 -1.50 -33.47
C GLU A 20 12.40 -1.40 -32.33
N LYS A 21 12.42 -0.31 -31.57
CA LYS A 21 11.56 -0.12 -30.40
C LYS A 21 10.16 0.43 -30.73
N THR A 22 10.05 1.27 -31.74
CA THR A 22 8.78 1.93 -32.10
C THR A 22 8.03 1.23 -33.23
N GLY A 23 8.69 0.34 -33.98
CA GLY A 23 8.14 -0.27 -35.19
C GLY A 23 7.94 0.73 -36.37
N ASP A 24 8.45 1.95 -36.20
CA ASP A 24 8.32 3.01 -37.20
C ASP A 24 9.48 2.91 -38.23
N GLU A 25 9.16 2.63 -39.47
CA GLU A 25 10.12 2.59 -40.59
C GLU A 25 10.50 3.98 -41.14
N ALA A 26 9.97 5.05 -40.54
CA ALA A 26 10.26 6.41 -40.98
C ALA A 26 11.76 6.75 -40.94
N THR A 27 12.20 7.56 -41.88
CA THR A 27 13.56 8.08 -41.89
C THR A 27 13.69 9.21 -40.84
N TYR A 28 14.44 8.97 -39.82
CA TYR A 28 14.72 9.98 -38.81
C TYR A 28 15.80 10.94 -39.31
N THR A 29 15.40 12.18 -39.60
CA THR A 29 16.32 13.28 -39.89
C THR A 29 16.86 13.87 -38.58
N PRO A 30 18.00 14.61 -38.61
CA PRO A 30 18.53 15.25 -37.42
C PRO A 30 17.50 16.12 -36.68
N GLU A 31 16.56 16.75 -37.39
CA GLU A 31 15.50 17.57 -36.77
C GLU A 31 14.45 16.74 -36.04
N LYS A 32 14.17 15.51 -36.50
CA LYS A 32 13.20 14.58 -35.87
C LYS A 32 13.82 13.69 -34.80
N MET A 33 15.17 13.59 -34.77
CA MET A 33 15.86 12.76 -33.80
C MET A 33 15.57 13.07 -32.32
N PRO A 34 15.41 14.33 -31.88
CA PRO A 34 15.13 14.61 -30.48
C PRO A 34 13.87 13.92 -29.96
N ALA A 35 12.78 13.90 -30.76
CA ALA A 35 11.55 13.22 -30.38
C ALA A 35 11.74 11.69 -30.34
N GLY A 36 12.34 11.12 -31.41
CA GLY A 36 12.60 9.68 -31.46
C GLY A 36 13.58 9.20 -30.38
N VAL A 37 14.59 10.01 -30.00
CA VAL A 37 15.48 9.69 -28.90
C VAL A 37 14.74 9.71 -27.56
N ALA A 38 13.82 10.66 -27.35
CA ALA A 38 12.99 10.70 -26.16
C ALA A 38 12.11 9.44 -26.05
N GLU A 39 11.48 9.01 -27.15
CA GLU A 39 10.67 7.80 -27.18
C GLU A 39 11.48 6.53 -26.84
N VAL A 40 12.68 6.37 -27.40
CA VAL A 40 13.58 5.24 -27.10
C VAL A 40 14.08 5.30 -25.66
N TYR A 41 14.40 6.50 -25.18
CA TYR A 41 14.85 6.70 -23.82
C TYR A 41 13.74 6.34 -22.82
N ASP A 42 12.50 6.75 -23.08
CA ASP A 42 11.35 6.42 -22.23
C ASP A 42 11.00 4.93 -22.30
N ALA A 43 11.07 4.33 -23.50
CA ALA A 43 10.89 2.88 -23.68
C ALA A 43 12.02 2.11 -22.97
N GLY A 44 13.27 2.55 -23.08
CA GLY A 44 14.41 1.96 -22.37
C GLY A 44 14.26 2.04 -20.86
N LYS A 45 13.82 3.20 -20.34
CA LYS A 45 13.52 3.34 -18.92
C LYS A 45 12.40 2.40 -18.46
N GLN A 46 11.36 2.19 -19.28
CA GLN A 46 10.31 1.25 -18.95
C GLN A 46 10.82 -0.19 -18.94
N ASP A 47 11.69 -0.57 -19.88
CA ASP A 47 12.30 -1.90 -19.91
C ASP A 47 13.23 -2.11 -18.71
N GLU A 48 14.06 -1.13 -18.35
CA GLU A 48 14.89 -1.17 -17.13
C GLU A 48 14.05 -1.27 -15.87
N ARG A 49 12.91 -0.56 -15.82
CA ARG A 49 11.96 -0.65 -14.72
C ARG A 49 11.34 -2.03 -14.61
N LYS A 50 10.91 -2.62 -15.73
CA LYS A 50 10.38 -3.99 -15.77
C LYS A 50 11.43 -5.00 -15.32
N GLU A 51 12.67 -4.85 -15.79
CA GLU A 51 13.77 -5.72 -15.38
C GLU A 51 14.10 -5.57 -13.90
N PHE A 52 14.14 -4.33 -13.39
CA PHE A 52 14.30 -4.05 -11.97
C PHE A 52 13.21 -4.74 -11.14
N TRP A 53 11.94 -4.58 -11.53
CA TRP A 53 10.83 -5.18 -10.81
C TRP A 53 10.87 -6.71 -10.89
N ASN A 54 11.17 -7.29 -12.05
CA ASN A 54 11.32 -8.72 -12.20
C ASN A 54 12.44 -9.28 -11.30
N ASN A 55 13.60 -8.62 -11.28
CA ASN A 55 14.73 -9.03 -10.46
C ASN A 55 14.45 -8.81 -8.97
N ALA A 56 13.80 -7.69 -8.61
CA ALA A 56 13.37 -7.42 -7.25
C ALA A 56 12.37 -8.47 -6.74
N LEU A 57 11.46 -8.93 -7.58
CA LEU A 57 10.44 -9.93 -7.26
C LEU A 57 10.99 -11.37 -7.25
N MET A 58 12.16 -11.62 -7.87
CA MET A 58 12.78 -12.94 -7.89
C MET A 58 13.60 -13.26 -6.65
N SER A 59 14.04 -12.24 -5.88
CA SER A 59 14.76 -12.51 -4.65
C SER A 59 13.77 -12.88 -3.55
N GLU A 60 13.88 -14.10 -3.03
CA GLU A 60 13.14 -14.55 -1.83
C GLU A 60 13.66 -13.90 -0.54
N SER A 61 14.43 -12.82 -0.66
CA SER A 61 15.04 -12.11 0.45
C SER A 61 14.08 -11.17 1.14
N ASP A 62 14.46 -10.70 2.31
CA ASP A 62 13.79 -9.67 3.09
C ASP A 62 13.43 -8.44 2.22
N TRP A 63 12.15 -8.11 2.19
CA TRP A 63 11.60 -6.98 1.43
C TRP A 63 11.51 -5.70 2.26
N THR A 64 12.13 -5.71 3.43
CA THR A 64 12.24 -4.53 4.28
C THR A 64 12.77 -3.35 3.46
N ARG A 65 12.01 -2.24 3.46
CA ARG A 65 12.35 -1.01 2.71
C ARG A 65 12.55 -1.18 1.21
N ARG A 66 12.17 -2.32 0.63
CA ARG A 66 12.48 -2.64 -0.78
C ARG A 66 12.05 -1.54 -1.74
N PHE A 67 10.92 -0.92 -1.50
CA PHE A 67 10.34 0.14 -2.32
C PHE A 67 10.28 1.48 -1.61
N ALA A 68 10.80 1.58 -0.38
CA ALA A 68 10.78 2.82 0.38
C ALA A 68 11.65 3.87 -0.28
N GLY A 69 11.07 5.04 -0.56
CA GLY A 69 11.78 6.20 -1.10
C GLY A 69 12.53 5.96 -2.42
N SER A 70 12.30 4.84 -3.12
CA SER A 70 12.97 4.58 -4.39
C SER A 70 12.39 5.45 -5.51
N ALA A 71 13.23 5.80 -6.50
CA ALA A 71 12.78 6.53 -7.70
C ALA A 71 11.77 5.76 -8.55
N TRP A 72 11.61 4.47 -8.28
CA TRP A 72 10.76 3.52 -9.00
C TRP A 72 9.42 3.27 -8.30
N ASN A 73 9.19 3.86 -7.15
CA ASN A 73 8.00 3.64 -6.32
C ASN A 73 6.94 4.71 -6.60
N ASP A 74 6.53 4.83 -7.83
CA ASP A 74 5.52 5.75 -8.33
C ASP A 74 4.47 5.03 -9.19
N ASN A 75 3.59 5.77 -9.85
CA ASN A 75 2.52 5.23 -10.69
C ASN A 75 3.01 4.52 -11.96
N THR A 76 4.29 4.41 -12.19
CA THR A 76 4.88 3.58 -13.26
C THR A 76 5.21 2.17 -12.79
N PHE A 77 4.97 1.87 -11.51
CA PHE A 77 5.06 0.54 -10.96
C PHE A 77 4.19 -0.45 -11.75
N ARG A 78 4.78 -1.48 -12.32
CA ARG A 78 4.07 -2.52 -13.09
C ARG A 78 4.69 -3.88 -12.77
N PRO A 79 4.29 -4.51 -11.65
CA PRO A 79 4.77 -5.84 -11.29
C PRO A 79 4.24 -6.89 -12.29
N THR A 80 5.07 -7.86 -12.61
CA THR A 80 4.73 -8.96 -13.53
C THR A 80 4.50 -10.28 -12.83
N LYS A 81 4.64 -10.31 -11.50
CA LYS A 81 4.42 -11.47 -10.63
C LYS A 81 3.79 -11.01 -9.33
N ASP A 82 3.11 -11.91 -8.65
CA ASP A 82 2.61 -11.66 -7.30
C ASP A 82 3.70 -11.17 -6.38
N LEU A 83 3.36 -10.15 -5.59
CA LEU A 83 4.23 -9.62 -4.56
C LEU A 83 4.08 -10.49 -3.31
N LYS A 84 5.03 -11.40 -3.11
CA LYS A 84 5.07 -12.33 -1.96
C LYS A 84 6.34 -12.08 -1.16
N PRO A 85 6.39 -11.01 -0.35
CA PRO A 85 7.56 -10.74 0.46
C PRO A 85 7.81 -11.92 1.41
N LYS A 86 9.05 -12.35 1.58
CA LYS A 86 9.47 -13.33 2.58
C LYS A 86 10.29 -12.63 3.66
N GLY A 87 10.08 -12.99 4.90
CA GLY A 87 10.87 -12.44 6.03
C GLY A 87 10.45 -11.05 6.49
N GLY A 88 9.38 -10.47 5.92
CA GLY A 88 8.79 -9.22 6.37
C GLY A 88 8.62 -8.17 5.29
N SER A 89 7.68 -7.28 5.52
CA SER A 89 7.35 -6.17 4.64
C SER A 89 7.49 -4.81 5.34
N PHE A 90 8.33 -4.77 6.40
CA PHE A 90 8.62 -3.55 7.15
C PHE A 90 9.01 -2.41 6.22
N GLN A 91 8.27 -1.30 6.29
CA GLN A 91 8.49 -0.11 5.48
C GLN A 91 8.55 -0.36 3.94
N MET A 92 7.97 -1.45 3.45
CA MET A 92 8.09 -1.85 2.04
C MET A 92 7.69 -0.73 1.08
N PHE A 93 6.58 -0.05 1.32
CA PHE A 93 6.05 1.07 0.53
C PHE A 93 6.12 2.42 1.28
N SER A 94 6.92 2.52 2.33
CA SER A 94 7.04 3.75 3.11
C SER A 94 7.47 4.93 2.23
N GLY A 95 6.73 6.04 2.30
CA GLY A 95 7.00 7.24 1.52
C GLY A 95 6.84 7.08 0.02
N CYS A 96 6.13 6.04 -0.45
CA CYS A 96 5.92 5.82 -1.87
C CYS A 96 5.11 6.96 -2.52
N LYS A 97 5.27 7.09 -3.85
CA LYS A 97 4.54 8.05 -4.68
C LYS A 97 3.43 7.37 -5.51
N ILE A 98 3.14 6.11 -5.23
CA ILE A 98 2.02 5.39 -5.82
C ILE A 98 0.73 6.03 -5.31
N THR A 99 -0.22 6.28 -6.21
CA THR A 99 -1.53 6.84 -5.85
C THR A 99 -2.58 5.76 -5.64
N ASP A 100 -2.62 4.74 -6.51
CA ASP A 100 -3.59 3.64 -6.45
C ASP A 100 -2.89 2.28 -6.60
N LEU A 101 -2.41 1.74 -5.48
CA LEU A 101 -1.74 0.44 -5.50
C LEU A 101 -2.71 -0.69 -5.89
N ALA A 102 -3.93 -0.67 -5.37
CA ALA A 102 -4.93 -1.69 -5.68
C ALA A 102 -5.28 -1.73 -7.16
N GLY A 103 -5.47 -0.55 -7.79
CA GLY A 103 -5.71 -0.42 -9.23
C GLY A 103 -4.56 -0.95 -10.05
N ILE A 104 -3.33 -0.56 -9.73
CA ILE A 104 -2.12 -1.03 -10.43
C ILE A 104 -2.00 -2.56 -10.36
N LEU A 105 -2.22 -3.17 -9.19
CA LEU A 105 -2.12 -4.61 -9.05
C LEU A 105 -3.20 -5.33 -9.88
N ARG A 106 -4.45 -4.81 -9.88
CA ARG A 106 -5.53 -5.35 -10.73
C ARG A 106 -5.21 -5.24 -12.23
N GLU A 107 -4.70 -4.08 -12.68
CA GLU A 107 -4.28 -3.88 -14.08
C GLU A 107 -3.18 -4.86 -14.49
N CYS A 108 -2.25 -5.17 -13.59
CA CYS A 108 -1.17 -6.11 -13.85
C CYS A 108 -1.59 -7.58 -13.71
N GLY A 109 -2.78 -7.86 -13.15
CA GLY A 109 -3.24 -9.22 -12.87
C GLY A 109 -2.43 -9.93 -11.78
N VAL A 110 -1.89 -9.17 -10.81
CA VAL A 110 -1.05 -9.67 -9.72
C VAL A 110 -1.63 -9.28 -8.36
N THR A 111 -1.18 -9.96 -7.31
CA THR A 111 -1.62 -9.75 -5.94
C THR A 111 -0.47 -9.30 -5.02
N LEU A 112 -0.82 -8.64 -3.92
CA LEU A 112 0.08 -8.43 -2.79
C LEU A 112 -0.32 -9.44 -1.70
N ASP A 113 0.51 -10.48 -1.55
CA ASP A 113 0.29 -11.54 -0.59
C ASP A 113 1.22 -11.36 0.61
N VAL A 114 0.65 -10.91 1.71
CA VAL A 114 1.33 -10.72 2.99
C VAL A 114 0.88 -11.73 4.05
N SER A 115 0.34 -12.88 3.60
CA SER A 115 -0.21 -13.92 4.48
C SER A 115 0.84 -14.89 5.04
N GLY A 116 2.13 -14.70 4.73
CA GLY A 116 3.21 -15.56 5.22
C GLY A 116 3.29 -15.61 6.75
N GLU A 117 3.92 -16.65 7.29
CA GLU A 117 4.14 -16.80 8.73
C GLU A 117 5.22 -15.81 9.22
N ASP A 118 5.07 -15.34 10.46
CA ASP A 118 6.01 -14.44 11.15
C ASP A 118 6.26 -13.08 10.44
N TRP A 119 5.22 -12.50 9.86
CA TRP A 119 5.34 -11.29 9.05
C TRP A 119 5.28 -10.00 9.83
N ARG A 120 6.27 -9.20 9.58
CA ARG A 120 6.37 -7.84 10.07
C ARG A 120 5.83 -6.88 9.02
N VAL A 121 4.68 -6.28 9.27
CA VAL A 121 4.02 -5.31 8.38
C VAL A 121 4.01 -3.88 8.93
N ASP A 122 4.65 -3.66 10.07
CA ASP A 122 4.72 -2.34 10.67
C ASP A 122 5.36 -1.32 9.72
N ASP A 123 4.85 -0.09 9.74
CA ASP A 123 5.27 1.01 8.86
C ASP A 123 5.20 0.72 7.35
N MET A 124 4.55 -0.37 6.90
CA MET A 124 4.61 -0.81 5.49
C MET A 124 4.27 0.30 4.50
N PHE A 125 3.25 1.12 4.80
CA PHE A 125 2.81 2.26 3.98
C PHE A 125 3.07 3.61 4.65
N SER A 126 3.84 3.65 5.74
CA SER A 126 4.09 4.86 6.50
C SER A 126 4.52 6.02 5.60
N SER A 127 3.91 7.19 5.78
CA SER A 127 4.21 8.41 5.02
C SER A 127 3.99 8.33 3.50
N ALA A 128 3.20 7.36 3.02
CA ALA A 128 2.75 7.30 1.63
C ALA A 128 1.63 8.34 1.40
N THR A 129 1.99 9.61 1.39
CA THR A 129 1.05 10.75 1.41
C THR A 129 0.18 10.90 0.17
N LEU A 130 0.54 10.25 -0.94
CA LEU A 130 -0.21 10.27 -2.20
C LEU A 130 -1.07 9.02 -2.40
N LEU A 131 -0.88 8.00 -1.57
CA LEU A 131 -1.59 6.72 -1.70
C LEU A 131 -3.07 6.91 -1.35
N THR A 132 -3.96 6.60 -2.31
CA THR A 132 -5.41 6.71 -2.15
C THR A 132 -6.09 5.38 -1.88
N THR A 133 -5.55 4.29 -2.43
CA THR A 133 -6.19 2.97 -2.36
C THR A 133 -5.15 1.88 -2.07
N VAL A 134 -5.43 1.09 -1.04
CA VAL A 134 -4.66 -0.09 -0.65
C VAL A 134 -5.49 -1.34 -0.93
N PRO A 135 -4.91 -2.40 -1.52
CA PRO A 135 -5.61 -3.65 -1.78
C PRO A 135 -5.99 -4.37 -0.49
N TYR A 136 -6.75 -5.45 -0.63
CA TYR A 136 -6.96 -6.39 0.46
C TYR A 136 -5.61 -6.94 0.98
N LEU A 137 -5.44 -6.88 2.29
CA LEU A 137 -4.26 -7.39 3.00
C LEU A 137 -4.68 -8.54 3.93
N ASP A 138 -4.14 -9.72 3.67
CA ASP A 138 -4.29 -10.87 4.56
C ASP A 138 -3.24 -10.80 5.68
N LEU A 139 -3.67 -10.35 6.85
CA LEU A 139 -2.82 -10.15 8.02
C LEU A 139 -3.00 -11.25 9.08
N ARG A 140 -3.65 -12.39 8.72
CA ARG A 140 -3.97 -13.44 9.69
C ARG A 140 -2.74 -14.03 10.38
N ASN A 141 -1.63 -14.11 9.66
CA ASN A 141 -0.37 -14.65 10.16
C ASN A 141 0.65 -13.55 10.51
N ALA A 142 0.27 -12.28 10.45
CA ALA A 142 1.12 -11.19 10.86
C ALA A 142 1.31 -11.25 12.40
N SER A 143 2.44 -11.75 12.85
CA SER A 143 2.74 -12.00 14.25
C SER A 143 4.16 -11.60 14.59
N TRP A 144 4.41 -10.33 14.83
CA TRP A 144 5.73 -9.91 15.30
C TRP A 144 5.62 -9.01 16.54
N GLY A 145 5.96 -9.58 17.69
CA GLY A 145 6.08 -8.83 18.95
C GLY A 145 4.79 -8.15 19.42
N ASN A 146 4.92 -7.08 20.20
CA ASN A 146 3.81 -6.40 20.84
C ASN A 146 3.13 -5.31 20.00
N SER A 147 3.45 -5.17 18.70
CA SER A 147 2.94 -4.05 17.88
C SER A 147 2.93 -4.39 16.40
N THR A 148 2.22 -5.45 16.03
CA THR A 148 2.20 -6.00 14.67
C THR A 148 1.84 -4.97 13.57
N LEU A 149 0.88 -4.07 13.86
CA LEU A 149 0.36 -3.11 12.89
C LEU A 149 0.79 -1.67 13.19
N ASN A 150 1.84 -1.48 14.01
CA ASN A 150 2.26 -0.12 14.35
C ASN A 150 2.69 0.66 13.11
N GLY A 151 2.18 1.87 12.96
CA GLY A 151 2.54 2.76 11.85
C GLY A 151 2.13 2.27 10.46
N LEU A 152 1.39 1.16 10.31
CA LEU A 152 1.08 0.54 9.00
C LEU A 152 0.65 1.56 7.96
N PHE A 153 -0.20 2.53 8.34
CA PHE A 153 -0.68 3.62 7.49
C PHE A 153 -0.35 5.00 8.06
N TYR A 154 0.63 5.10 8.95
CA TYR A 154 1.01 6.38 9.55
C TYR A 154 1.25 7.47 8.50
N GLY A 155 0.55 8.59 8.60
CA GLY A 155 0.75 9.73 7.71
C GLY A 155 0.26 9.54 6.26
N CYS A 156 -0.57 8.53 5.98
CA CYS A 156 -1.21 8.33 4.67
C CYS A 156 -2.36 9.33 4.50
N THR A 157 -2.05 10.61 4.33
CA THR A 157 -3.02 11.71 4.37
C THR A 157 -4.04 11.70 3.23
N ALA A 158 -3.72 11.08 2.09
CA ALA A 158 -4.61 10.93 0.95
C ALA A 158 -5.34 9.58 0.92
N LEU A 159 -5.06 8.66 1.86
CA LEU A 159 -5.63 7.32 1.86
C LEU A 159 -7.14 7.39 2.06
N HIS A 160 -7.88 6.98 1.04
CA HIS A 160 -9.33 7.03 0.96
C HIS A 160 -9.97 5.66 1.20
N THR A 161 -9.35 4.60 0.65
CA THR A 161 -9.91 3.24 0.68
C THR A 161 -8.85 2.20 1.06
N ILE A 162 -9.20 1.35 2.00
CA ILE A 162 -8.54 0.08 2.28
C ILE A 162 -9.56 -1.01 1.96
N GLU A 163 -9.30 -1.80 0.91
CA GLU A 163 -10.25 -2.80 0.40
C GLU A 163 -10.55 -3.91 1.42
N GLY A 164 -9.59 -4.18 2.29
CA GLY A 164 -9.79 -5.06 3.43
C GLY A 164 -8.54 -5.29 4.25
N LEU A 165 -8.71 -5.43 5.55
CA LEU A 165 -7.71 -5.93 6.49
C LEU A 165 -8.26 -7.21 7.12
N HIS A 166 -7.65 -8.35 6.81
CA HIS A 166 -8.05 -9.63 7.39
C HIS A 166 -7.17 -9.92 8.60
N LEU A 167 -7.70 -9.67 9.77
CA LEU A 167 -7.04 -9.90 11.04
C LEU A 167 -7.06 -11.39 11.40
N ASN A 168 -6.22 -11.77 12.37
CA ASN A 168 -6.20 -13.10 12.95
C ASN A 168 -7.56 -13.45 13.60
N GLU A 169 -8.04 -14.67 13.38
CA GLU A 169 -9.34 -15.14 13.93
C GLU A 169 -9.33 -15.33 15.45
N ASP A 170 -8.13 -15.48 16.04
CA ASP A 170 -7.97 -15.59 17.51
C ASP A 170 -7.98 -14.22 18.20
N GLY A 171 -8.06 -13.12 17.45
CA GLY A 171 -8.04 -11.75 17.97
C GLY A 171 -6.71 -11.33 18.56
N ASN A 172 -5.60 -11.96 18.17
CA ASN A 172 -4.27 -11.67 18.70
C ASN A 172 -3.49 -10.60 17.93
N THR A 173 -4.06 -10.08 16.83
CA THR A 173 -3.44 -9.00 16.07
C THR A 173 -3.36 -7.73 16.91
N THR A 174 -2.16 -7.21 17.11
CA THR A 174 -1.94 -6.03 17.97
C THR A 174 -1.87 -4.75 17.13
N TRP A 175 -2.55 -3.71 17.62
CA TRP A 175 -2.54 -2.38 17.05
C TRP A 175 -1.44 -1.53 17.70
N GLY A 176 -0.71 -0.79 16.87
CA GLY A 176 0.10 0.30 17.39
C GLY A 176 -0.70 1.59 17.45
N SER A 177 -0.35 2.47 18.39
CA SER A 177 -1.01 3.78 18.53
C SER A 177 -0.96 4.64 17.29
N SER A 178 -0.04 4.37 16.38
CA SER A 178 0.20 5.12 15.15
C SER A 178 -0.37 4.47 13.89
N THR A 179 -1.07 3.33 13.97
CA THR A 179 -1.54 2.59 12.77
C THR A 179 -2.27 3.47 11.77
N PHE A 180 -3.22 4.29 12.23
CA PHE A 180 -4.01 5.21 11.40
C PHE A 180 -3.79 6.69 11.74
N LEU A 181 -2.69 7.01 12.42
CA LEU A 181 -2.40 8.40 12.78
C LEU A 181 -2.20 9.24 11.51
N ASN A 182 -2.95 10.34 11.40
CA ASN A 182 -3.00 11.24 10.23
C ASN A 182 -3.61 10.64 8.95
N CYS A 183 -4.41 9.57 9.02
CA CYS A 183 -5.20 9.08 7.86
C CYS A 183 -6.48 9.92 7.70
N THR A 184 -6.35 11.21 7.44
CA THR A 184 -7.45 12.18 7.49
C THR A 184 -8.43 12.09 6.32
N ALA A 185 -8.07 11.41 5.23
CA ALA A 185 -8.93 11.20 4.07
C ALA A 185 -9.69 9.86 4.11
N LEU A 186 -9.40 8.97 5.08
CA LEU A 186 -9.92 7.60 5.08
C LEU A 186 -11.44 7.57 5.26
N GLU A 187 -12.12 6.99 4.26
CA GLU A 187 -13.58 6.83 4.19
C GLU A 187 -13.99 5.36 4.24
N ASN A 188 -13.30 4.50 3.49
CA ASN A 188 -13.67 3.10 3.33
C ASN A 188 -12.64 2.17 3.97
N LEU A 189 -13.08 1.46 5.00
CA LEU A 189 -12.28 0.47 5.73
C LEU A 189 -13.15 -0.76 6.00
N THR A 190 -12.72 -1.92 5.51
CA THR A 190 -13.34 -3.20 5.84
C THR A 190 -12.38 -4.02 6.68
N ILE A 191 -12.85 -4.52 7.83
CA ILE A 191 -12.09 -5.42 8.70
C ILE A 191 -12.75 -6.80 8.66
N TYR A 192 -11.97 -7.82 8.37
CA TYR A 192 -12.29 -9.23 8.45
C TYR A 192 -11.56 -9.86 9.64
N GLY A 193 -12.02 -11.04 10.11
CA GLY A 193 -11.46 -11.69 11.28
C GLY A 193 -11.85 -10.96 12.57
N GLN A 194 -11.02 -11.05 13.60
CA GLN A 194 -11.35 -10.53 14.92
C GLN A 194 -10.33 -9.55 15.47
N ASN A 195 -10.83 -8.42 15.96
CA ASN A 195 -10.04 -7.50 16.80
C ASN A 195 -10.24 -7.86 18.28
N GLY A 196 -9.26 -8.47 18.88
CA GLY A 196 -9.25 -8.84 20.29
C GLY A 196 -8.24 -8.07 21.14
N GLN A 197 -7.61 -7.01 20.61
CA GLN A 197 -6.59 -6.23 21.29
C GLN A 197 -6.92 -4.74 21.33
N ASN A 198 -6.51 -4.09 22.40
CA ASN A 198 -6.56 -2.63 22.54
C ASN A 198 -5.63 -1.94 21.54
N GLY A 199 -5.79 -0.63 21.36
CA GLY A 199 -4.87 0.21 20.60
C GLY A 199 -5.39 0.66 19.23
N LEU A 200 -6.50 0.09 18.73
CA LEU A 200 -7.12 0.59 17.51
C LEU A 200 -7.61 2.03 17.74
N ASN A 201 -7.03 2.97 17.02
CA ASN A 201 -7.36 4.39 17.11
C ASN A 201 -7.67 4.96 15.71
N LEU A 202 -8.92 5.32 15.48
CA LEU A 202 -9.48 5.87 14.25
C LEU A 202 -9.94 7.33 14.41
N SER A 203 -9.58 7.99 15.50
CA SER A 203 -10.01 9.37 15.79
C SER A 203 -9.55 10.40 14.75
N TRP A 204 -8.47 10.13 14.03
CA TRP A 204 -7.96 10.95 12.93
C TRP A 204 -8.72 10.73 11.62
N SER A 205 -9.38 9.59 11.45
CA SER A 205 -10.10 9.20 10.25
C SER A 205 -11.57 9.65 10.32
N THR A 206 -11.78 10.97 10.40
CA THR A 206 -13.10 11.54 10.66
C THR A 206 -14.09 11.41 9.49
N LYS A 207 -13.63 10.93 8.33
CA LYS A 207 -14.46 10.72 7.14
C LYS A 207 -15.00 9.30 6.99
N LEU A 208 -14.65 8.38 7.89
CA LEU A 208 -15.13 7.00 7.83
C LEU A 208 -16.64 6.95 7.59
N THR A 209 -17.04 6.09 6.64
CA THR A 209 -18.45 5.82 6.37
C THR A 209 -19.07 5.06 7.53
N HIS A 210 -20.42 5.08 7.61
CA HIS A 210 -21.15 4.27 8.57
C HIS A 210 -20.81 2.78 8.45
N ASP A 211 -20.75 2.27 7.21
CA ASP A 211 -20.44 0.84 6.94
C ASP A 211 -19.02 0.49 7.43
N SER A 212 -18.05 1.39 7.27
CA SER A 212 -16.70 1.20 7.79
C SER A 212 -16.68 1.13 9.32
N LEU A 213 -17.45 1.99 10.00
CA LEU A 213 -17.57 1.96 11.45
C LEU A 213 -18.25 0.69 11.93
N MET A 214 -19.28 0.24 11.23
CA MET A 214 -19.97 -1.02 11.54
C MET A 214 -19.06 -2.24 11.28
N SER A 215 -18.21 -2.20 10.24
CA SER A 215 -17.22 -3.23 10.01
C SER A 215 -16.24 -3.36 11.21
N VAL A 216 -15.77 -2.22 11.75
CA VAL A 216 -14.94 -2.19 12.95
C VAL A 216 -15.67 -2.80 14.16
N ILE A 217 -16.91 -2.38 14.43
CA ILE A 217 -17.69 -2.85 15.59
C ILE A 217 -17.99 -4.34 15.48
N ASN A 218 -18.34 -4.80 14.29
CA ASN A 218 -18.66 -6.22 14.05
C ASN A 218 -17.42 -7.11 14.23
N ALA A 219 -16.22 -6.62 13.86
CA ALA A 219 -14.97 -7.33 14.02
C ALA A 219 -14.47 -7.41 15.49
N LEU A 220 -15.09 -6.69 16.44
CA LEU A 220 -14.70 -6.77 17.85
C LEU A 220 -14.97 -8.18 18.39
N GLN A 221 -13.94 -8.82 18.94
CA GLN A 221 -14.05 -10.11 19.60
C GLN A 221 -14.88 -9.95 20.89
N ASP A 222 -15.68 -10.96 21.23
CA ASP A 222 -16.39 -10.96 22.51
C ASP A 222 -15.40 -11.08 23.69
N LYS A 223 -15.33 -10.03 24.47
CA LYS A 223 -14.53 -9.89 25.70
C LYS A 223 -15.39 -9.70 26.93
N SER A 224 -16.70 -9.94 26.81
CA SER A 224 -17.62 -9.84 27.95
C SER A 224 -17.14 -10.78 29.07
N GLY A 225 -17.16 -10.30 30.29
CA GLY A 225 -16.74 -11.09 31.44
C GLY A 225 -15.23 -11.24 31.68
N THR A 226 -14.35 -10.66 30.85
CA THR A 226 -12.89 -10.75 31.06
C THR A 226 -12.38 -9.85 32.17
N GLY A 227 -13.18 -8.88 32.67
CA GLY A 227 -12.78 -7.92 33.69
C GLY A 227 -11.71 -6.90 33.26
N THR A 228 -11.23 -6.97 32.02
CA THR A 228 -10.23 -6.05 31.46
C THR A 228 -10.96 -4.92 30.73
N PRO A 229 -10.57 -3.65 30.89
CA PRO A 229 -11.16 -2.56 30.10
C PRO A 229 -10.65 -2.63 28.65
N TRP A 230 -11.53 -3.05 27.74
CA TRP A 230 -11.25 -3.08 26.31
C TRP A 230 -11.78 -1.79 25.66
N MET A 231 -11.00 -1.18 24.77
CA MET A 231 -11.34 0.10 24.19
C MET A 231 -10.92 0.19 22.73
N VAL A 232 -11.81 0.80 21.93
CA VAL A 232 -11.53 1.29 20.58
C VAL A 232 -11.77 2.80 20.56
N THR A 233 -10.79 3.56 20.08
CA THR A 233 -10.91 5.01 19.96
C THR A 233 -11.41 5.39 18.56
N LEU A 234 -12.67 5.80 18.48
CA LEU A 234 -13.29 6.27 17.23
C LEU A 234 -13.26 7.80 17.10
N GLY A 235 -13.26 8.51 18.25
CA GLY A 235 -13.39 9.96 18.32
C GLY A 235 -14.83 10.44 18.14
N SER A 236 -15.12 11.65 18.63
CA SER A 236 -16.48 12.19 18.71
C SER A 236 -17.21 12.30 17.37
N VAL A 237 -16.49 12.62 16.29
CA VAL A 237 -17.08 12.74 14.94
C VAL A 237 -17.61 11.41 14.43
N ASN A 238 -16.84 10.33 14.61
CA ASN A 238 -17.27 9.00 14.18
C ASN A 238 -18.36 8.43 15.12
N LEU A 239 -18.24 8.67 16.43
CA LEU A 239 -19.27 8.26 17.39
C LEU A 239 -20.63 8.89 17.11
N ALA A 240 -20.67 10.13 16.60
CA ALA A 240 -21.90 10.81 16.24
C ALA A 240 -22.63 10.20 15.03
N LYS A 241 -21.95 9.36 14.23
CA LYS A 241 -22.53 8.67 13.07
C LYS A 241 -23.23 7.35 13.46
N LEU A 242 -23.04 6.89 14.69
CA LEU A 242 -23.56 5.63 15.19
C LEU A 242 -24.79 5.88 16.09
N THR A 243 -25.78 5.04 15.94
CA THR A 243 -26.92 4.98 16.86
C THR A 243 -26.52 4.37 18.21
N ASP A 244 -27.34 4.58 19.23
CA ASP A 244 -27.09 3.97 20.55
C ASP A 244 -27.19 2.44 20.51
N ALA A 245 -28.05 1.88 19.65
CA ALA A 245 -28.17 0.44 19.44
C ALA A 245 -26.88 -0.16 18.83
N GLU A 246 -26.25 0.53 17.89
CA GLU A 246 -24.99 0.11 17.26
C GLU A 246 -23.81 0.20 18.25
N LYS A 247 -23.75 1.27 19.03
CA LYS A 247 -22.78 1.39 20.13
C LYS A 247 -22.94 0.29 21.17
N ALA A 248 -24.19 -0.11 21.44
CA ALA A 248 -24.49 -1.18 22.40
C ALA A 248 -23.91 -2.54 21.96
N ILE A 249 -23.73 -2.80 20.66
CA ILE A 249 -23.08 -4.03 20.16
C ILE A 249 -21.66 -4.14 20.74
N ALA A 250 -20.88 -3.06 20.70
CA ALA A 250 -19.53 -3.04 21.28
C ALA A 250 -19.57 -3.24 22.80
N THR A 251 -20.49 -2.55 23.50
CA THR A 251 -20.64 -2.66 24.96
C THR A 251 -21.03 -4.07 25.37
N GLN A 252 -21.93 -4.74 24.64
CA GLN A 252 -22.31 -6.13 24.89
C GLN A 252 -21.15 -7.10 24.73
N LYS A 253 -20.21 -6.79 23.83
CA LYS A 253 -18.97 -7.55 23.65
C LYS A 253 -17.88 -7.14 24.68
N GLY A 254 -18.16 -6.29 25.65
CA GLY A 254 -17.21 -5.84 26.68
C GLY A 254 -16.26 -4.73 26.25
N TRP A 255 -16.59 -3.97 25.20
CA TRP A 255 -15.78 -2.88 24.67
C TRP A 255 -16.35 -1.50 24.99
N THR A 256 -15.48 -0.55 25.23
CA THR A 256 -15.79 0.88 25.30
C THR A 256 -15.41 1.53 23.97
N LEU A 257 -16.31 2.32 23.41
CA LEU A 257 -16.04 3.20 22.27
C LEU A 257 -15.73 4.61 22.79
N ALA A 258 -14.54 5.14 22.49
CA ALA A 258 -14.06 6.47 22.96
C ALA A 258 -13.89 7.45 21.78
#